data_a23ed6e9a3a4eb35d2750c10d1185566
#
_entry.id   a23ed6e9a3a4eb35d2750c10d1185566
#
_cell.length_a   1.000
_cell.length_b   1.000
_cell.length_c   1.000
_cell.angle_alpha   90.00
_cell.angle_beta   90.00
_cell.angle_gamma   90.00
#
_symmetry.space_group_name_H-M   'P 1'
#
loop_
_entity.id
_entity.type
_entity.pdbx_description
1 polymer ?
#
loop_
_entity_poly.entity_id
_entity_poly.type
_entity_poly.pdbx_seq_one_letter_code
_entity_poly.pdbx_strand_id
1 'polypeptide(L)'
;MVGTHDDIVWCNSLFVNNICKGKDPLANDINSHICGHELSDFLEEKPVKIKLFDKYYRVYGNVAQSATILYYIDDTYYRNVENEFRNKKGSVAIVLFDNAEDFDTDSDGETEGEILLAVEKAVQKWAAETKSLYSKLSPTRYLIIFEEKSLVKISDEKFKILDEIRNIRLNGKSATISIGIGRGQNTLRESDFAAKKALEMALGRGGDQVAMAVKDEYEFFGGVSKGVEKRSKVRTRTFAGNIKNAVKRADNIILMGHSYSDLDCVGAAIGLYSTITKSLNKKDTYIVCNQETSNAKQLILEAKENGLGSAFLSVQDALKKINNSTLLIILDTHISTFIESEEIYDKCSNIIVIDHHRKMVNFIKDALIFFHEPTASSTCEMVSELIGYIGDDYLSAFEAGALLSGITLDTKNFVIKTGVRTFEAAAYLKQKGADTVEVKRLFSGGIDTYKDKAKIVSRAKIVDNYAIAMADDDMENIRVVSSQAADDLLSVGGVFASFVIYRIDEETVGISARSYGKTNVQVIMEEMGGGGHLTMAACQIKVDDKEEAEYMLMSIIKKLKKKGILK
;
A
#
# COMPACT_ATOMS: atom_id res chain seq x y z
N MET A 1 42.28 -0.40 -37.63
CA MET A 1 43.44 0.07 -36.85
C MET A 1 43.33 1.58 -36.71
N VAL A 2 43.50 2.06 -35.54
CA VAL A 2 43.38 3.49 -35.18
C VAL A 2 44.77 3.94 -34.72
N GLY A 3 45.25 5.03 -35.31
CA GLY A 3 46.53 5.63 -34.98
C GLY A 3 46.53 6.39 -33.66
N THR A 4 47.64 7.02 -33.30
CA THR A 4 47.82 7.78 -32.05
C THR A 4 47.02 9.08 -31.96
N HIS A 5 46.43 9.53 -33.07
CA HIS A 5 45.61 10.73 -33.19
C HIS A 5 44.12 10.40 -33.43
N ASP A 6 43.68 9.21 -33.08
CA ASP A 6 42.32 8.68 -33.29
C ASP A 6 41.90 8.60 -34.77
N ASP A 7 42.86 8.65 -35.68
CA ASP A 7 42.67 8.50 -37.13
C ASP A 7 42.65 7.02 -37.55
N ILE A 8 41.83 6.69 -38.55
CA ILE A 8 41.76 5.34 -39.11
C ILE A 8 42.93 5.15 -40.07
N VAL A 9 43.95 4.38 -39.65
CA VAL A 9 45.16 4.13 -40.46
C VAL A 9 45.04 2.88 -41.32
N TRP A 10 44.17 1.96 -41.01
CA TRP A 10 43.87 0.76 -41.78
C TRP A 10 42.52 0.16 -41.43
N CYS A 11 41.82 -0.37 -42.40
CA CYS A 11 40.58 -1.13 -42.21
C CYS A 11 40.43 -2.21 -43.30
N ASN A 12 39.63 -3.24 -43.00
CA ASN A 12 39.28 -4.26 -43.99
C ASN A 12 38.05 -3.86 -44.81
N SER A 13 37.83 -4.56 -45.93
CA SER A 13 36.70 -4.31 -46.83
C SER A 13 35.33 -4.47 -46.17
N LEU A 14 35.19 -5.33 -45.16
CA LEU A 14 33.94 -5.49 -44.42
C LEU A 14 33.61 -4.26 -43.59
N PHE A 15 34.59 -3.61 -42.97
CA PHE A 15 34.40 -2.36 -42.24
C PHE A 15 33.98 -1.24 -43.20
N VAL A 16 34.65 -1.11 -44.36
CA VAL A 16 34.27 -0.13 -45.38
C VAL A 16 32.83 -0.33 -45.86
N ASN A 17 32.47 -1.57 -46.20
CA ASN A 17 31.15 -1.84 -46.77
C ASN A 17 30.01 -1.75 -45.74
N ASN A 18 30.18 -2.32 -44.55
CA ASN A 18 29.11 -2.45 -43.59
C ASN A 18 28.99 -1.24 -42.64
N ILE A 19 30.11 -0.59 -42.30
CA ILE A 19 30.12 0.50 -41.32
C ILE A 19 30.28 1.85 -42.01
N CYS A 20 31.19 1.97 -42.97
CA CYS A 20 31.42 3.23 -43.72
C CYS A 20 30.52 3.37 -44.95
N LYS A 21 29.66 2.39 -45.25
CA LYS A 21 28.74 2.37 -46.41
C LYS A 21 29.46 2.60 -47.75
N GLY A 22 30.61 1.97 -47.94
CA GLY A 22 31.40 2.06 -49.15
C GLY A 22 32.25 3.32 -49.29
N LYS A 23 32.26 4.24 -48.33
CA LYS A 23 33.12 5.41 -48.30
C LYS A 23 34.49 5.04 -47.72
N ASP A 24 35.55 5.62 -48.28
CA ASP A 24 36.89 5.42 -47.73
C ASP A 24 37.03 6.11 -46.37
N PRO A 25 37.30 5.38 -45.29
CA PRO A 25 37.44 5.96 -43.95
C PRO A 25 38.88 6.32 -43.58
N LEU A 26 39.85 6.07 -44.44
CA LEU A 26 41.26 6.32 -44.10
C LEU A 26 41.51 7.81 -43.78
N ALA A 27 42.31 8.04 -42.77
CA ALA A 27 42.60 9.36 -42.18
C ALA A 27 41.39 10.10 -41.57
N ASN A 28 40.19 9.47 -41.49
CA ASN A 28 39.06 10.03 -40.76
C ASN A 28 39.15 9.65 -39.28
N ASP A 29 38.53 10.46 -38.42
CA ASP A 29 38.40 10.24 -36.99
C ASP A 29 37.48 9.03 -36.71
N ILE A 30 37.94 8.11 -35.86
CA ILE A 30 37.17 6.92 -35.44
C ILE A 30 35.91 7.29 -34.62
N ASN A 31 35.85 8.48 -34.03
CA ASN A 31 34.78 8.91 -33.13
C ASN A 31 33.40 8.83 -33.80
N SER A 32 33.30 8.99 -35.13
CA SER A 32 32.05 8.80 -35.87
C SER A 32 31.55 7.35 -35.91
N HIS A 33 32.37 6.37 -35.54
CA HIS A 33 32.07 4.93 -35.59
C HIS A 33 32.06 4.22 -34.26
N ILE A 34 32.29 4.94 -33.14
CA ILE A 34 32.30 4.40 -31.77
C ILE A 34 31.14 4.89 -30.89
N CYS A 35 30.16 5.60 -31.49
CA CYS A 35 28.92 6.01 -30.83
C CYS A 35 29.09 6.77 -29.51
N GLY A 36 30.08 7.66 -29.39
CA GLY A 36 30.34 8.50 -28.24
C GLY A 36 31.10 7.81 -27.09
N HIS A 37 31.60 6.60 -27.31
CA HIS A 37 32.54 5.95 -26.41
C HIS A 37 33.97 6.47 -26.66
N GLU A 38 34.83 6.34 -25.64
CA GLU A 38 36.27 6.58 -25.78
C GLU A 38 37.01 5.31 -26.22
N LEU A 39 38.16 5.44 -26.88
CA LEU A 39 38.96 4.27 -27.29
C LEU A 39 39.37 3.37 -26.11
N SER A 40 39.56 3.95 -24.95
CA SER A 40 39.84 3.25 -23.68
C SER A 40 38.76 2.25 -23.31
N ASP A 41 37.49 2.56 -23.57
CA ASP A 41 36.34 1.70 -23.19
C ASP A 41 36.42 0.33 -23.91
N PHE A 42 36.99 0.29 -25.12
CA PHE A 42 37.11 -0.93 -25.89
C PHE A 42 38.31 -1.82 -25.50
N LEU A 43 39.16 -1.33 -24.61
CA LEU A 43 40.35 -2.07 -24.14
C LEU A 43 40.06 -2.86 -22.88
N GLU A 44 38.85 -2.75 -22.35
CA GLU A 44 38.40 -3.53 -21.18
C GLU A 44 38.17 -5.01 -21.57
N GLU A 45 38.12 -5.90 -20.55
CA GLU A 45 37.86 -7.33 -20.76
C GLU A 45 36.49 -7.62 -21.40
N LYS A 46 35.52 -6.72 -21.26
CA LYS A 46 34.15 -6.88 -21.79
C LYS A 46 33.96 -6.07 -23.06
N PRO A 47 33.39 -6.69 -24.12
CA PRO A 47 33.11 -5.97 -25.37
C PRO A 47 32.06 -4.87 -25.14
N VAL A 48 32.32 -3.71 -25.72
CA VAL A 48 31.36 -2.60 -25.77
C VAL A 48 30.30 -2.91 -26.83
N LYS A 49 29.04 -2.67 -26.47
CA LYS A 49 27.89 -2.93 -27.35
C LYS A 49 27.44 -1.62 -27.98
N ILE A 50 27.58 -1.50 -29.27
CA ILE A 50 27.18 -0.30 -30.03
C ILE A 50 26.11 -0.64 -31.06
N LYS A 51 25.28 0.35 -31.40
CA LYS A 51 24.34 0.27 -32.52
C LYS A 51 24.73 1.26 -33.58
N LEU A 52 25.07 0.75 -34.77
CA LEU A 52 25.35 1.56 -35.93
C LEU A 52 24.29 1.26 -36.99
N PHE A 53 23.52 2.29 -37.35
CA PHE A 53 22.35 2.16 -38.24
C PHE A 53 21.36 1.11 -37.73
N ASP A 54 21.07 0.08 -38.52
CA ASP A 54 20.15 -1.00 -38.18
C ASP A 54 20.84 -2.25 -37.62
N LYS A 55 22.17 -2.17 -37.38
CA LYS A 55 22.97 -3.29 -36.92
C LYS A 55 23.55 -3.08 -35.54
N TYR A 56 23.65 -4.17 -34.80
CA TYR A 56 24.29 -4.22 -33.46
C TYR A 56 25.68 -4.84 -33.61
N TYR A 57 26.67 -4.22 -32.99
CA TYR A 57 28.05 -4.72 -32.98
C TYR A 57 28.53 -4.89 -31.52
N ARG A 58 29.31 -5.95 -31.31
CA ARG A 58 30.20 -6.07 -30.15
C ARG A 58 31.58 -5.63 -30.58
N VAL A 59 32.10 -4.60 -29.94
CA VAL A 59 33.39 -4.04 -30.25
C VAL A 59 34.35 -4.21 -29.12
N TYR A 60 35.51 -4.72 -29.37
CA TYR A 60 36.62 -4.75 -28.44
C TYR A 60 37.92 -4.33 -29.16
N GLY A 61 38.82 -3.78 -28.38
CA GLY A 61 40.09 -3.29 -28.86
C GLY A 61 41.27 -4.07 -28.30
N ASN A 62 42.36 -4.02 -28.98
CA ASN A 62 43.66 -4.48 -28.52
C ASN A 62 44.73 -3.50 -28.95
N VAL A 63 45.67 -3.19 -28.05
CA VAL A 63 46.81 -2.31 -28.36
C VAL A 63 47.91 -3.15 -29.00
N ALA A 64 48.34 -2.73 -30.19
CA ALA A 64 49.44 -3.35 -30.91
C ALA A 64 50.48 -2.28 -31.27
N GLN A 65 51.59 -2.27 -30.57
CA GLN A 65 52.71 -1.29 -30.71
C GLN A 65 52.21 0.17 -30.61
N SER A 66 52.05 0.87 -31.71
CA SER A 66 51.61 2.28 -31.79
C SER A 66 50.19 2.48 -32.31
N ALA A 67 49.37 1.43 -32.37
CA ALA A 67 48.01 1.52 -32.88
C ALA A 67 47.03 0.68 -32.05
N THR A 68 45.78 1.09 -32.02
CA THR A 68 44.68 0.31 -31.44
C THR A 68 43.95 -0.45 -32.55
N ILE A 69 43.77 -1.76 -32.38
CA ILE A 69 43.01 -2.59 -33.30
C ILE A 69 41.61 -2.76 -32.73
N LEU A 70 40.58 -2.28 -33.42
CA LEU A 70 39.18 -2.49 -33.02
C LEU A 70 38.59 -3.63 -33.86
N TYR A 71 37.91 -4.55 -33.19
CA TYR A 71 37.21 -5.69 -33.79
C TYR A 71 35.70 -5.46 -33.66
N TYR A 72 35.04 -5.28 -34.81
CA TYR A 72 33.59 -5.13 -34.90
C TYR A 72 32.98 -6.48 -35.26
N ILE A 73 32.31 -7.12 -34.30
CA ILE A 73 31.58 -8.36 -34.52
C ILE A 73 30.10 -8.06 -34.70
N ASP A 74 29.54 -8.39 -35.85
CA ASP A 74 28.11 -8.24 -36.11
C ASP A 74 27.33 -9.19 -35.21
N ASP A 75 26.62 -8.62 -34.23
CA ASP A 75 25.82 -9.30 -33.20
C ASP A 75 24.31 -9.16 -33.49
N THR A 76 23.95 -8.61 -34.63
CA THR A 76 22.57 -8.24 -34.96
C THR A 76 21.63 -9.42 -34.89
N TYR A 77 22.02 -10.57 -35.44
CA TYR A 77 21.20 -11.78 -35.39
C TYR A 77 20.90 -12.20 -33.93
N TYR A 78 21.93 -12.32 -33.12
CA TYR A 78 21.76 -12.75 -31.71
C TYR A 78 20.97 -11.74 -30.91
N ARG A 79 21.17 -10.45 -31.12
CA ARG A 79 20.41 -9.39 -30.50
C ARG A 79 18.94 -9.39 -30.86
N ASN A 80 18.64 -9.61 -32.12
CA ASN A 80 17.26 -9.70 -32.59
C ASN A 80 16.58 -10.92 -32.01
N VAL A 81 17.25 -12.07 -31.95
CA VAL A 81 16.74 -13.30 -31.32
C VAL A 81 16.53 -13.09 -29.82
N GLU A 82 17.48 -12.46 -29.10
CA GLU A 82 17.36 -12.14 -27.69
C GLU A 82 16.17 -11.21 -27.44
N ASN A 83 16.02 -10.16 -28.24
CA ASN A 83 14.90 -9.22 -28.12
C ASN A 83 13.56 -9.88 -28.46
N GLU A 84 13.52 -10.74 -29.47
CA GLU A 84 12.32 -11.47 -29.82
C GLU A 84 11.94 -12.46 -28.72
N PHE A 85 12.91 -13.17 -28.15
CA PHE A 85 12.70 -14.07 -27.01
C PHE A 85 12.16 -13.31 -25.79
N ARG A 86 12.75 -12.15 -25.44
CA ARG A 86 12.25 -11.31 -24.35
C ARG A 86 10.83 -10.83 -24.60
N ASN A 87 10.56 -10.33 -25.81
CA ASN A 87 9.25 -9.79 -26.17
C ASN A 87 8.14 -10.84 -26.19
N LYS A 88 8.49 -12.11 -26.47
CA LYS A 88 7.57 -13.25 -26.48
C LYS A 88 7.48 -14.00 -25.16
N LYS A 89 8.29 -13.61 -24.15
CA LYS A 89 8.22 -14.24 -22.83
C LYS A 89 6.82 -14.10 -22.25
N GLY A 90 6.24 -15.22 -21.78
CA GLY A 90 4.90 -15.25 -21.25
C GLY A 90 4.83 -14.74 -19.79
N SER A 91 3.84 -13.92 -19.49
CA SER A 91 3.46 -13.54 -18.12
C SER A 91 2.03 -13.97 -17.86
N VAL A 92 1.77 -14.48 -16.66
CA VAL A 92 0.45 -14.99 -16.26
C VAL A 92 -0.28 -13.93 -15.44
N ALA A 93 -1.54 -13.70 -15.77
CA ALA A 93 -2.46 -12.90 -14.98
C ALA A 93 -3.67 -13.71 -14.55
N ILE A 94 -4.08 -13.53 -13.29
CA ILE A 94 -5.34 -14.02 -12.77
C ILE A 94 -6.23 -12.82 -12.49
N VAL A 95 -7.38 -12.78 -13.15
CA VAL A 95 -8.40 -11.75 -12.98
C VAL A 95 -9.50 -12.31 -12.10
N LEU A 96 -9.88 -11.58 -11.08
CA LEU A 96 -11.01 -11.89 -10.20
C LEU A 96 -12.05 -10.78 -10.27
N PHE A 97 -13.31 -11.13 -10.48
CA PHE A 97 -14.43 -10.23 -10.27
C PHE A 97 -14.69 -10.10 -8.77
N ASP A 98 -14.33 -8.96 -8.18
CA ASP A 98 -14.22 -8.78 -6.73
C ASP A 98 -15.55 -8.81 -6.00
N ASN A 99 -16.53 -8.14 -6.57
CA ASN A 99 -17.79 -7.83 -5.90
C ASN A 99 -19.00 -8.51 -6.56
N ALA A 100 -18.82 -9.70 -7.08
CA ALA A 100 -19.91 -10.48 -7.68
C ALA A 100 -21.06 -10.71 -6.69
N GLU A 101 -20.74 -10.99 -5.42
CA GLU A 101 -21.72 -11.22 -4.35
C GLU A 101 -22.63 -9.99 -4.04
N ASP A 102 -22.19 -8.78 -4.41
CA ASP A 102 -22.99 -7.56 -4.19
C ASP A 102 -24.19 -7.45 -5.13
N PHE A 103 -24.20 -8.25 -6.19
CA PHE A 103 -25.25 -8.32 -7.20
C PHE A 103 -26.20 -9.51 -6.98
N ASP A 104 -25.91 -10.33 -5.96
CA ASP A 104 -26.78 -11.41 -5.49
C ASP A 104 -27.89 -10.79 -4.62
N THR A 105 -28.87 -10.16 -5.25
CA THR A 105 -30.04 -9.59 -4.57
C THR A 105 -31.30 -10.32 -4.98
N ASP A 106 -31.88 -11.00 -3.98
CA ASP A 106 -33.29 -11.45 -3.86
C ASP A 106 -34.08 -11.72 -5.16
N SER A 107 -34.41 -12.98 -5.35
CA SER A 107 -35.54 -13.54 -6.10
C SER A 107 -35.48 -13.73 -7.63
N ASP A 108 -34.63 -13.02 -8.37
CA ASP A 108 -34.51 -13.27 -9.81
C ASP A 108 -33.04 -13.47 -10.22
N GLY A 109 -32.60 -14.72 -10.30
CA GLY A 109 -31.21 -15.09 -10.71
C GLY A 109 -30.83 -14.65 -12.15
N GLU A 110 -31.68 -13.90 -12.84
CA GLU A 110 -31.40 -13.26 -14.12
C GLU A 110 -30.38 -12.11 -13.97
N THR A 111 -30.46 -11.35 -12.90
CA THR A 111 -29.66 -10.12 -12.70
C THR A 111 -28.16 -10.42 -12.42
N GLU A 112 -27.88 -11.47 -11.63
CA GLU A 112 -26.49 -11.93 -11.37
C GLU A 112 -25.85 -12.46 -12.67
N GLY A 113 -26.61 -13.22 -13.47
CA GLY A 113 -26.13 -13.74 -14.74
C GLY A 113 -25.74 -12.66 -15.75
N GLU A 114 -26.48 -11.54 -15.80
CA GLU A 114 -26.21 -10.43 -16.71
C GLU A 114 -24.90 -9.72 -16.39
N ILE A 115 -24.63 -9.40 -15.12
CA ILE A 115 -23.40 -8.71 -14.72
C ILE A 115 -22.18 -9.61 -14.91
N LEU A 116 -22.28 -10.90 -14.55
CA LEU A 116 -21.23 -11.89 -14.77
C LEU A 116 -20.87 -11.98 -16.25
N LEU A 117 -21.89 -12.04 -17.13
CA LEU A 117 -21.69 -12.10 -18.57
C LEU A 117 -21.08 -10.80 -19.13
N ALA A 118 -21.49 -9.64 -18.61
CA ALA A 118 -20.95 -8.35 -19.03
C ALA A 118 -19.47 -8.21 -18.67
N VAL A 119 -19.07 -8.59 -17.44
CA VAL A 119 -17.68 -8.61 -16.98
C VAL A 119 -16.86 -9.61 -17.81
N GLU A 120 -17.38 -10.82 -18.01
CA GLU A 120 -16.71 -11.84 -18.83
C GLU A 120 -16.45 -11.35 -20.26
N LYS A 121 -17.45 -10.77 -20.92
CA LYS A 121 -17.28 -10.19 -22.26
C LYS A 121 -16.23 -9.09 -22.32
N ALA A 122 -16.19 -8.20 -21.32
CA ALA A 122 -15.17 -7.15 -21.25
C ALA A 122 -13.75 -7.73 -21.08
N VAL A 123 -13.58 -8.74 -20.21
CA VAL A 123 -12.29 -9.42 -20.02
C VAL A 123 -11.89 -10.19 -21.29
N GLN A 124 -12.82 -10.87 -21.97
CA GLN A 124 -12.54 -11.55 -23.24
C GLN A 124 -12.12 -10.58 -24.34
N LYS A 125 -12.84 -9.45 -24.47
CA LYS A 125 -12.49 -8.38 -25.41
C LYS A 125 -11.08 -7.85 -25.14
N TRP A 126 -10.76 -7.54 -23.90
CA TRP A 126 -9.43 -7.08 -23.49
C TRP A 126 -8.33 -8.10 -23.84
N ALA A 127 -8.55 -9.39 -23.57
CA ALA A 127 -7.62 -10.45 -23.94
C ALA A 127 -7.41 -10.53 -25.45
N ALA A 128 -8.48 -10.37 -26.25
CA ALA A 128 -8.41 -10.37 -27.72
C ALA A 128 -7.63 -9.14 -28.27
N GLU A 129 -7.91 -7.93 -27.75
CA GLU A 129 -7.23 -6.70 -28.14
C GLU A 129 -5.73 -6.71 -27.81
N THR A 130 -5.35 -7.35 -26.69
CA THR A 130 -3.96 -7.52 -26.27
C THR A 130 -3.28 -8.75 -26.89
N LYS A 131 -3.99 -9.50 -27.76
CA LYS A 131 -3.53 -10.74 -28.39
C LYS A 131 -3.05 -11.78 -27.37
N SER A 132 -3.78 -11.91 -26.28
CA SER A 132 -3.43 -12.77 -25.16
C SER A 132 -4.26 -14.04 -25.15
N LEU A 133 -3.75 -15.09 -24.54
CA LEU A 133 -4.53 -16.32 -24.29
C LEU A 133 -5.50 -16.06 -23.13
N TYR A 134 -6.73 -16.51 -23.28
CA TYR A 134 -7.79 -16.39 -22.30
C TYR A 134 -8.32 -17.77 -21.91
N SER A 135 -8.60 -17.98 -20.64
CA SER A 135 -9.31 -19.15 -20.11
C SER A 135 -10.17 -18.77 -18.92
N LYS A 136 -11.41 -19.26 -18.88
CA LYS A 136 -12.29 -19.12 -17.72
C LYS A 136 -12.00 -20.22 -16.72
N LEU A 137 -11.65 -19.86 -15.49
CA LEU A 137 -11.36 -20.80 -14.39
C LEU A 137 -12.61 -21.07 -13.53
N SER A 138 -13.44 -20.06 -13.32
CA SER A 138 -14.72 -20.14 -12.59
C SER A 138 -15.64 -19.01 -13.07
N PRO A 139 -16.89 -18.92 -12.59
CA PRO A 139 -17.78 -17.82 -12.97
C PRO A 139 -17.21 -16.41 -12.75
N THR A 140 -16.35 -16.26 -11.74
CA THR A 140 -15.74 -14.99 -11.34
C THR A 140 -14.24 -14.90 -11.57
N ARG A 141 -13.59 -15.98 -12.07
CA ARG A 141 -12.12 -16.01 -12.23
C ARG A 141 -11.70 -16.34 -13.64
N TYR A 142 -10.73 -15.57 -14.14
CA TYR A 142 -10.19 -15.72 -15.49
C TYR A 142 -8.68 -15.79 -15.46
N LEU A 143 -8.10 -16.61 -16.33
CA LEU A 143 -6.66 -16.73 -16.57
C LEU A 143 -6.34 -16.04 -17.89
N ILE A 144 -5.32 -15.20 -17.90
CA ILE A 144 -4.81 -14.54 -19.10
C ILE A 144 -3.30 -14.75 -19.17
N ILE A 145 -2.77 -15.05 -20.35
CA ILE A 145 -1.34 -15.13 -20.58
C ILE A 145 -0.96 -14.10 -21.62
N PHE A 146 -0.14 -13.13 -21.22
CA PHE A 146 0.37 -12.06 -22.06
C PHE A 146 1.76 -12.36 -22.60
N GLU A 147 2.06 -11.93 -23.81
CA GLU A 147 3.45 -11.70 -24.22
C GLU A 147 3.99 -10.44 -23.53
N GLU A 148 5.30 -10.42 -23.20
CA GLU A 148 5.95 -9.31 -22.49
C GLU A 148 5.72 -7.95 -23.18
N LYS A 149 5.81 -7.89 -24.53
CA LYS A 149 5.57 -6.65 -25.27
C LYS A 149 4.16 -6.10 -25.11
N SER A 150 3.15 -6.98 -24.95
CA SER A 150 1.76 -6.59 -24.72
C SER A 150 1.59 -6.10 -23.29
N LEU A 151 2.20 -6.80 -22.31
CA LEU A 151 2.14 -6.43 -20.91
C LEU A 151 2.78 -5.05 -20.66
N VAL A 152 3.93 -4.76 -21.27
CA VAL A 152 4.57 -3.42 -21.18
C VAL A 152 3.60 -2.34 -21.65
N LYS A 153 2.97 -2.52 -22.82
CA LYS A 153 1.99 -1.56 -23.33
C LYS A 153 0.78 -1.38 -22.40
N ILE A 154 0.23 -2.47 -21.86
CA ILE A 154 -0.89 -2.45 -20.93
C ILE A 154 -0.51 -1.70 -19.64
N SER A 155 0.71 -1.92 -19.15
CA SER A 155 1.25 -1.27 -17.95
C SER A 155 1.42 0.24 -18.17
N ASP A 156 1.98 0.66 -19.32
CA ASP A 156 2.11 2.07 -19.71
C ASP A 156 0.73 2.77 -19.77
N GLU A 157 -0.30 2.05 -20.23
CA GLU A 157 -1.69 2.48 -20.26
C GLU A 157 -2.41 2.37 -18.90
N LYS A 158 -1.68 1.97 -17.83
CA LYS A 158 -2.19 1.84 -16.46
C LYS A 158 -3.43 0.94 -16.33
N PHE A 159 -3.48 -0.14 -17.11
CA PHE A 159 -4.57 -1.13 -17.06
C PHE A 159 -5.97 -0.51 -17.18
N LYS A 160 -6.26 0.17 -18.28
CA LYS A 160 -7.56 0.79 -18.57
C LYS A 160 -8.78 -0.13 -18.39
N ILE A 161 -8.57 -1.44 -18.45
CA ILE A 161 -9.62 -2.44 -18.20
C ILE A 161 -10.31 -2.23 -16.85
N LEU A 162 -9.60 -1.74 -15.83
CA LEU A 162 -10.19 -1.43 -14.52
C LEU A 162 -11.31 -0.39 -14.66
N ASP A 163 -11.07 0.67 -15.45
CA ASP A 163 -12.04 1.73 -15.65
C ASP A 163 -13.20 1.27 -16.56
N GLU A 164 -12.91 0.42 -17.55
CA GLU A 164 -13.96 -0.18 -18.41
C GLU A 164 -14.93 -1.03 -17.58
N ILE A 165 -14.40 -1.85 -16.66
CA ILE A 165 -15.23 -2.67 -15.76
C ILE A 165 -16.01 -1.81 -14.78
N ARG A 166 -15.42 -0.76 -14.19
CA ARG A 166 -16.12 0.18 -13.30
C ARG A 166 -17.30 0.87 -13.96
N ASN A 167 -17.28 1.01 -15.29
CA ASN A 167 -18.39 1.57 -16.06
C ASN A 167 -19.55 0.58 -16.24
N ILE A 168 -19.35 -0.71 -16.00
CA ILE A 168 -20.41 -1.72 -15.97
C ILE A 168 -21.15 -1.53 -14.65
N ARG A 169 -22.40 -1.11 -14.72
CA ARG A 169 -23.23 -0.80 -13.55
C ARG A 169 -24.57 -1.52 -13.62
N LEU A 170 -24.99 -2.00 -12.45
CA LEU A 170 -26.30 -2.59 -12.26
C LEU A 170 -26.87 -2.14 -10.91
N ASN A 171 -28.12 -1.69 -10.88
CA ASN A 171 -28.79 -1.20 -9.67
C ASN A 171 -27.98 -0.12 -8.90
N GLY A 172 -27.27 0.75 -9.63
CA GLY A 172 -26.44 1.82 -9.06
C GLY A 172 -25.07 1.37 -8.53
N LYS A 173 -24.77 0.06 -8.53
CA LYS A 173 -23.47 -0.50 -8.13
C LYS A 173 -22.59 -0.69 -9.35
N SER A 174 -21.30 -0.39 -9.21
CA SER A 174 -20.27 -0.62 -10.24
C SER A 174 -19.60 -1.98 -10.04
N ALA A 175 -19.31 -2.69 -11.12
CA ALA A 175 -18.48 -3.88 -11.08
C ALA A 175 -17.02 -3.51 -10.82
N THR A 176 -16.28 -4.36 -10.11
CA THR A 176 -14.84 -4.19 -9.87
C THR A 176 -14.08 -5.49 -10.08
N ILE A 177 -12.84 -5.39 -10.57
CA ILE A 177 -11.96 -6.55 -10.73
C ILE A 177 -10.62 -6.30 -10.05
N SER A 178 -10.04 -7.37 -9.52
CA SER A 178 -8.65 -7.41 -9.09
C SER A 178 -7.84 -8.31 -10.00
N ILE A 179 -6.62 -7.89 -10.31
CA ILE A 179 -5.73 -8.62 -11.21
C ILE A 179 -4.40 -8.87 -10.50
N GLY A 180 -3.99 -10.14 -10.41
CA GLY A 180 -2.66 -10.52 -9.98
C GLY A 180 -1.83 -10.97 -11.18
N ILE A 181 -0.64 -10.40 -11.36
CA ILE A 181 0.26 -10.70 -12.49
C ILE A 181 1.60 -11.20 -11.99
N GLY A 182 2.05 -12.34 -12.52
CA GLY A 182 3.41 -12.85 -12.35
C GLY A 182 4.23 -12.56 -13.60
N ARG A 183 5.18 -11.62 -13.51
CA ARG A 183 6.03 -11.14 -14.59
C ARG A 183 7.49 -11.57 -14.40
N GLY A 184 8.16 -11.90 -15.50
CA GLY A 184 9.61 -12.09 -15.49
C GLY A 184 10.12 -13.40 -14.90
N GLN A 185 9.24 -14.34 -14.53
CA GLN A 185 9.59 -15.65 -13.98
C GLN A 185 10.19 -16.58 -15.04
N ASN A 186 10.90 -17.64 -14.61
CA ASN A 186 11.56 -18.54 -15.56
C ASN A 186 10.57 -19.49 -16.26
N THR A 187 9.49 -19.84 -15.60
CA THR A 187 8.45 -20.75 -16.11
C THR A 187 7.05 -20.17 -15.96
N LEU A 188 6.10 -20.62 -16.77
CA LEU A 188 4.69 -20.24 -16.62
C LEU A 188 4.10 -20.70 -15.29
N ARG A 189 4.59 -21.84 -14.72
CA ARG A 189 4.17 -22.32 -13.40
C ARG A 189 4.59 -21.35 -12.29
N GLU A 190 5.80 -20.84 -12.34
CA GLU A 190 6.26 -19.83 -11.39
C GLU A 190 5.51 -18.51 -11.59
N SER A 191 5.22 -18.13 -12.84
CA SER A 191 4.39 -16.96 -13.15
C SER A 191 2.97 -17.11 -12.61
N ASP A 192 2.34 -18.27 -12.70
CA ASP A 192 1.02 -18.57 -12.12
C ASP A 192 1.05 -18.45 -10.58
N PHE A 193 2.07 -19.02 -9.95
CA PHE A 193 2.24 -18.91 -8.50
C PHE A 193 2.44 -17.47 -8.05
N ALA A 194 3.27 -16.71 -8.76
CA ALA A 194 3.48 -15.29 -8.50
C ALA A 194 2.20 -14.47 -8.74
N ALA A 195 1.43 -14.79 -9.81
CA ALA A 195 0.15 -14.15 -10.10
C ALA A 195 -0.88 -14.38 -8.99
N LYS A 196 -0.96 -15.59 -8.42
CA LYS A 196 -1.84 -15.89 -7.28
C LYS A 196 -1.49 -15.06 -6.05
N LYS A 197 -0.19 -15.01 -5.70
CA LYS A 197 0.28 -14.15 -4.59
C LYS A 197 0.02 -12.66 -4.85
N ALA A 198 0.24 -12.20 -6.09
CA ALA A 198 -0.05 -10.83 -6.46
C ALA A 198 -1.55 -10.52 -6.36
N LEU A 199 -2.43 -11.45 -6.76
CA LEU A 199 -3.87 -11.28 -6.59
C LEU A 199 -4.26 -11.18 -5.10
N GLU A 200 -3.68 -12.00 -4.24
CA GLU A 200 -3.89 -11.90 -2.78
C GLU A 200 -3.41 -10.54 -2.23
N MET A 201 -2.33 -10.00 -2.79
CA MET A 201 -1.86 -8.64 -2.44
C MET A 201 -2.85 -7.57 -2.91
N ALA A 202 -3.36 -7.66 -4.14
CA ALA A 202 -4.38 -6.72 -4.65
C ALA A 202 -5.64 -6.75 -3.77
N LEU A 203 -6.14 -7.93 -3.43
CA LEU A 203 -7.31 -8.10 -2.56
C LEU A 203 -7.06 -7.60 -1.13
N GLY A 204 -5.89 -7.91 -0.57
CA GLY A 204 -5.48 -7.43 0.75
C GLY A 204 -5.26 -5.91 0.82
N ARG A 205 -5.28 -5.21 -0.31
CA ARG A 205 -5.23 -3.74 -0.40
C ARG A 205 -6.60 -3.10 -0.68
N GLY A 206 -7.66 -3.90 -0.66
CA GLY A 206 -9.04 -3.45 -0.84
C GLY A 206 -9.65 -3.79 -2.21
N GLY A 207 -8.94 -4.53 -3.08
CA GLY A 207 -9.43 -4.88 -4.42
C GLY A 207 -9.40 -3.72 -5.43
N ASP A 208 -10.09 -3.91 -6.56
CA ASP A 208 -10.22 -2.94 -7.66
C ASP A 208 -8.88 -2.38 -8.16
N GLN A 209 -7.89 -3.26 -8.30
CA GLN A 209 -6.53 -2.91 -8.68
C GLN A 209 -5.77 -4.07 -9.30
N VAL A 210 -4.65 -3.72 -9.92
CA VAL A 210 -3.66 -4.69 -10.39
C VAL A 210 -2.48 -4.71 -9.41
N ALA A 211 -2.05 -5.89 -9.01
CA ALA A 211 -0.75 -6.12 -8.41
C ALA A 211 0.09 -6.96 -9.37
N MET A 212 1.25 -6.48 -9.74
CA MET A 212 2.19 -7.17 -10.61
C MET A 212 3.46 -7.51 -9.84
N ALA A 213 3.72 -8.82 -9.67
CA ALA A 213 4.94 -9.31 -9.07
C ALA A 213 6.07 -9.29 -10.11
N VAL A 214 7.11 -8.53 -9.85
CA VAL A 214 8.32 -8.42 -10.67
C VAL A 214 9.51 -8.85 -9.80
N LYS A 215 9.98 -10.08 -9.95
CA LYS A 215 10.94 -10.71 -9.05
C LYS A 215 10.41 -10.73 -7.60
N ASP A 216 11.07 -10.01 -6.69
CA ASP A 216 10.72 -9.94 -5.26
C ASP A 216 9.93 -8.67 -4.89
N GLU A 217 9.59 -7.83 -5.88
CA GLU A 217 8.87 -6.58 -5.70
C GLU A 217 7.46 -6.64 -6.30
N TYR A 218 6.61 -5.68 -5.90
CA TYR A 218 5.27 -5.54 -6.43
C TYR A 218 5.04 -4.12 -6.96
N GLU A 219 4.52 -4.04 -8.19
CA GLU A 219 4.00 -2.80 -8.76
C GLU A 219 2.47 -2.81 -8.67
N PHE A 220 1.87 -1.66 -8.33
CA PHE A 220 0.42 -1.54 -8.17
C PHE A 220 -0.16 -0.50 -9.12
N PHE A 221 -1.34 -0.82 -9.69
CA PHE A 221 -2.08 0.08 -10.60
C PHE A 221 -3.55 0.09 -10.20
N GLY A 222 -4.20 1.25 -10.21
CA GLY A 222 -5.60 1.40 -9.80
C GLY A 222 -5.74 1.64 -8.30
N GLY A 223 -6.75 1.04 -7.66
CA GLY A 223 -7.02 1.22 -6.22
C GLY A 223 -7.68 2.57 -5.89
N VAL A 224 -8.49 3.09 -6.83
CA VAL A 224 -9.17 4.38 -6.73
C VAL A 224 -10.55 4.25 -6.05
N SER A 225 -11.18 3.07 -6.15
CA SER A 225 -12.49 2.84 -5.54
C SER A 225 -12.37 2.64 -4.02
N LYS A 226 -13.43 3.04 -3.30
CA LYS A 226 -13.62 2.58 -1.92
C LYS A 226 -13.85 1.08 -1.99
N GLY A 227 -13.04 0.28 -1.28
CA GLY A 227 -13.24 -1.16 -1.18
C GLY A 227 -14.70 -1.49 -0.86
N VAL A 228 -15.26 -2.46 -1.53
CA VAL A 228 -16.65 -2.87 -1.27
C VAL A 228 -16.68 -3.65 0.04
N GLU A 229 -17.55 -3.24 0.95
CA GLU A 229 -17.74 -3.90 2.24
C GLU A 229 -18.29 -5.32 2.02
N LYS A 230 -17.46 -6.34 2.24
CA LYS A 230 -17.90 -7.74 2.14
C LYS A 230 -18.53 -8.19 3.45
N ARG A 231 -19.83 -8.47 3.44
CA ARG A 231 -20.53 -9.08 4.58
C ARG A 231 -20.26 -10.58 4.63
N SER A 232 -19.26 -11.01 5.37
CA SER A 232 -19.05 -12.44 5.63
C SER A 232 -19.07 -12.77 7.11
N LYS A 233 -20.28 -12.79 7.71
CA LYS A 233 -20.50 -13.28 9.08
C LYS A 233 -19.98 -14.71 9.27
N VAL A 234 -19.99 -15.53 8.22
CA VAL A 234 -19.44 -16.89 8.24
C VAL A 234 -17.93 -16.87 8.44
N ARG A 235 -17.22 -15.96 7.76
CA ARG A 235 -15.77 -15.81 7.90
C ARG A 235 -15.38 -15.38 9.31
N THR A 236 -16.02 -14.32 9.84
CA THR A 236 -15.78 -13.84 11.21
C THR A 236 -16.04 -14.94 12.25
N ARG A 237 -17.15 -15.71 12.11
CA ARG A 237 -17.46 -16.84 12.97
C ARG A 237 -16.38 -17.93 12.93
N THR A 238 -15.85 -18.23 11.76
CA THR A 238 -14.78 -19.23 11.59
C THR A 238 -13.50 -18.77 12.28
N PHE A 239 -13.11 -17.50 12.08
CA PHE A 239 -11.94 -16.93 12.75
C PHE A 239 -12.12 -16.88 14.28
N ALA A 240 -13.29 -16.49 14.78
CA ALA A 240 -13.61 -16.50 16.20
C ALA A 240 -13.44 -17.92 16.80
N GLY A 241 -13.92 -18.95 16.10
CA GLY A 241 -13.73 -20.34 16.52
C GLY A 241 -12.26 -20.75 16.56
N ASN A 242 -11.48 -20.38 15.56
CA ASN A 242 -10.05 -20.67 15.48
C ASN A 242 -9.26 -19.93 16.59
N ILE A 243 -9.55 -18.65 16.82
CA ILE A 243 -8.95 -17.85 17.92
C ILE A 243 -9.28 -18.48 19.26
N LYS A 244 -10.55 -18.83 19.52
CA LYS A 244 -10.98 -19.51 20.74
C LYS A 244 -10.21 -20.82 20.99
N ASN A 245 -9.95 -21.59 19.94
CA ASN A 245 -9.18 -22.84 20.05
C ASN A 245 -7.69 -22.56 20.31
N ALA A 246 -7.09 -21.55 19.68
CA ALA A 246 -5.71 -21.15 19.94
C ALA A 246 -5.52 -20.65 21.37
N VAL A 247 -6.41 -19.78 21.85
CA VAL A 247 -6.45 -19.28 23.24
C VAL A 247 -6.53 -20.41 24.26
N LYS A 248 -7.37 -21.43 24.01
CA LYS A 248 -7.50 -22.58 24.94
C LYS A 248 -6.23 -23.41 25.05
N ARG A 249 -5.46 -23.52 23.97
CA ARG A 249 -4.22 -24.32 23.91
C ARG A 249 -3.02 -23.59 24.50
N ALA A 250 -3.02 -22.27 24.48
CA ALA A 250 -1.94 -21.45 25.00
C ALA A 250 -1.83 -21.51 26.52
N ASP A 251 -0.64 -21.44 27.09
CA ASP A 251 -0.42 -21.30 28.53
C ASP A 251 -0.73 -19.88 28.97
N ASN A 252 -0.18 -18.91 28.27
CA ASN A 252 -0.41 -17.49 28.48
C ASN A 252 -0.60 -16.75 27.15
N ILE A 253 -1.11 -15.53 27.21
CA ILE A 253 -1.45 -14.73 26.05
C ILE A 253 -0.87 -13.33 26.20
N ILE A 254 -0.23 -12.84 25.14
CA ILE A 254 0.26 -11.47 25.04
C ILE A 254 -0.51 -10.79 23.91
N LEU A 255 -1.15 -9.68 24.22
CA LEU A 255 -1.77 -8.77 23.26
C LEU A 255 -0.81 -7.61 23.03
N MET A 256 -0.44 -7.34 21.81
CA MET A 256 0.53 -6.30 21.45
C MET A 256 0.13 -5.69 20.11
N GLY A 257 0.27 -4.39 19.95
CA GLY A 257 -0.03 -3.72 18.70
C GLY A 257 1.19 -3.02 18.09
N HIS A 258 0.92 -1.94 17.36
CA HIS A 258 1.98 -1.13 16.79
C HIS A 258 2.63 -0.21 17.85
N SER A 259 3.90 0.17 17.61
CA SER A 259 4.57 1.23 18.37
C SER A 259 3.79 2.55 18.24
N TYR A 260 3.82 3.38 19.28
CA TYR A 260 2.97 4.58 19.41
C TYR A 260 1.46 4.26 19.34
N SER A 261 1.07 3.13 19.95
CA SER A 261 -0.30 2.62 19.95
C SER A 261 -1.35 3.71 20.19
N ASP A 262 -2.42 3.67 19.42
CA ASP A 262 -3.53 4.64 19.47
C ASP A 262 -4.80 4.03 20.09
N LEU A 263 -5.92 4.74 19.99
CA LEU A 263 -7.19 4.30 20.59
C LEU A 263 -7.74 3.05 19.89
N ASP A 264 -7.44 2.81 18.59
CA ASP A 264 -7.89 1.61 17.91
C ASP A 264 -7.10 0.39 18.39
N CYS A 265 -5.77 0.52 18.41
CA CYS A 265 -4.88 -0.52 18.91
C CYS A 265 -5.17 -0.90 20.38
N VAL A 266 -5.18 0.09 21.28
CA VAL A 266 -5.37 -0.13 22.73
C VAL A 266 -6.81 -0.55 23.05
N GLY A 267 -7.80 0.05 22.40
CA GLY A 267 -9.22 -0.31 22.53
C GLY A 267 -9.48 -1.76 22.12
N ALA A 268 -8.92 -2.20 21.00
CA ALA A 268 -8.98 -3.58 20.54
C ALA A 268 -8.33 -4.54 21.56
N ALA A 269 -7.17 -4.15 22.11
CA ALA A 269 -6.47 -4.94 23.13
C ALA A 269 -7.30 -5.08 24.40
N ILE A 270 -7.90 -4.00 24.91
CA ILE A 270 -8.76 -4.02 26.12
C ILE A 270 -9.99 -4.90 25.89
N GLY A 271 -10.70 -4.75 24.77
CA GLY A 271 -11.88 -5.55 24.45
C GLY A 271 -11.57 -7.04 24.35
N LEU A 272 -10.49 -7.39 23.67
CA LEU A 272 -10.07 -8.78 23.51
C LEU A 272 -9.54 -9.38 24.82
N TYR A 273 -8.76 -8.61 25.60
CA TYR A 273 -8.32 -8.99 26.96
C TYR A 273 -9.50 -9.37 27.84
N SER A 274 -10.51 -8.51 27.91
CA SER A 274 -11.71 -8.76 28.70
C SER A 274 -12.41 -10.06 28.27
N THR A 275 -12.60 -10.25 27.00
CA THR A 275 -13.24 -11.45 26.46
C THR A 275 -12.43 -12.71 26.76
N ILE A 276 -11.11 -12.69 26.59
CA ILE A 276 -10.23 -13.83 26.87
C ILE A 276 -10.23 -14.17 28.38
N THR A 277 -10.10 -13.16 29.23
CA THR A 277 -10.00 -13.39 30.69
C THR A 277 -11.30 -13.76 31.30
N LYS A 278 -12.41 -13.14 30.91
CA LYS A 278 -13.73 -13.31 31.53
C LYS A 278 -14.55 -14.43 30.87
N SER A 279 -14.64 -14.45 29.52
CA SER A 279 -15.45 -15.43 28.78
C SER A 279 -14.73 -16.75 28.56
N LEU A 280 -13.42 -16.74 28.34
CA LEU A 280 -12.61 -17.95 28.13
C LEU A 280 -11.85 -18.39 29.40
N ASN A 281 -11.95 -17.63 30.49
CA ASN A 281 -11.30 -17.88 31.80
C ASN A 281 -9.77 -18.07 31.71
N LYS A 282 -9.11 -17.36 30.77
CA LYS A 282 -7.64 -17.35 30.62
C LYS A 282 -7.06 -16.15 31.35
N LYS A 283 -6.74 -16.30 32.63
CA LYS A 283 -6.26 -15.22 33.51
C LYS A 283 -4.85 -14.73 33.16
N ASP A 284 -3.98 -15.63 32.66
CA ASP A 284 -2.62 -15.29 32.23
C ASP A 284 -2.64 -14.64 30.83
N THR A 285 -3.30 -13.50 30.74
CA THR A 285 -3.41 -12.67 29.56
C THR A 285 -2.92 -11.27 29.88
N TYR A 286 -2.13 -10.69 29.00
CA TYR A 286 -1.47 -9.41 29.23
C TYR A 286 -1.51 -8.53 28.00
N ILE A 287 -1.49 -7.20 28.20
CA ILE A 287 -1.39 -6.18 27.16
C ILE A 287 0.00 -5.55 27.27
N VAL A 288 0.72 -5.52 26.16
CA VAL A 288 2.03 -4.88 26.08
C VAL A 288 1.93 -3.64 25.21
N CYS A 289 2.15 -2.49 25.78
CA CYS A 289 2.31 -1.22 25.09
C CYS A 289 3.18 -0.27 25.91
N ASN A 290 3.94 0.58 25.25
CA ASN A 290 4.72 1.61 25.91
C ASN A 290 3.78 2.78 26.28
N GLN A 291 3.50 2.89 27.56
CA GLN A 291 2.54 3.87 28.10
C GLN A 291 3.02 5.32 27.97
N GLU A 292 4.34 5.54 27.83
CA GLU A 292 4.91 6.88 27.70
C GLU A 292 4.82 7.41 26.27
N THR A 293 4.96 6.52 25.29
CA THR A 293 4.94 6.89 23.87
C THR A 293 3.59 6.69 23.19
N SER A 294 2.67 5.94 23.84
CA SER A 294 1.33 5.67 23.30
C SER A 294 0.53 6.96 23.06
N ASN A 295 -0.19 7.01 21.96
CA ASN A 295 -1.17 8.06 21.65
C ASN A 295 -2.51 7.85 22.40
N ALA A 296 -2.70 6.70 23.07
CA ALA A 296 -3.88 6.35 23.88
C ALA A 296 -3.65 6.50 25.39
N LYS A 297 -2.74 7.39 25.82
CA LYS A 297 -2.38 7.56 27.24
C LYS A 297 -3.59 7.70 28.17
N GLN A 298 -4.56 8.53 27.76
CA GLN A 298 -5.75 8.78 28.57
C GLN A 298 -6.57 7.49 28.75
N LEU A 299 -6.78 6.72 27.69
CA LEU A 299 -7.49 5.44 27.75
C LEU A 299 -6.77 4.42 28.65
N ILE A 300 -5.42 4.39 28.61
CA ILE A 300 -4.62 3.51 29.47
C ILE A 300 -4.76 3.90 30.94
N LEU A 301 -4.78 5.20 31.26
CA LEU A 301 -5.00 5.69 32.62
C LEU A 301 -6.39 5.29 33.15
N GLU A 302 -7.43 5.53 32.36
CA GLU A 302 -8.79 5.12 32.67
C GLU A 302 -8.93 3.60 32.80
N ALA A 303 -8.22 2.81 31.99
CA ALA A 303 -8.20 1.36 32.13
C ALA A 303 -7.64 0.92 33.49
N LYS A 304 -6.57 1.57 33.97
CA LYS A 304 -6.02 1.30 35.30
C LYS A 304 -7.00 1.65 36.44
N GLU A 305 -7.67 2.79 36.32
CA GLU A 305 -8.70 3.21 37.27
C GLU A 305 -9.90 2.24 37.30
N ASN A 306 -10.21 1.61 36.15
CA ASN A 306 -11.24 0.58 36.03
C ASN A 306 -10.74 -0.85 36.39
N GLY A 307 -9.60 -0.97 37.10
CA GLY A 307 -9.09 -2.23 37.61
C GLY A 307 -8.27 -3.08 36.64
N LEU A 308 -7.94 -2.57 35.45
CA LEU A 308 -7.14 -3.27 34.45
C LEU A 308 -5.64 -2.99 34.60
N GLY A 309 -5.18 -2.35 35.68
CA GLY A 309 -3.77 -1.96 35.84
C GLY A 309 -2.81 -3.15 35.76
N SER A 310 -3.18 -4.32 36.30
CA SER A 310 -2.36 -5.54 36.24
C SER A 310 -2.33 -6.22 34.88
N ALA A 311 -3.19 -5.81 33.95
CA ALA A 311 -3.21 -6.32 32.59
C ALA A 311 -2.05 -5.77 31.74
N PHE A 312 -1.62 -4.53 32.03
CA PHE A 312 -0.59 -3.83 31.27
C PHE A 312 0.80 -4.18 31.79
N LEU A 313 1.63 -4.78 30.94
CA LEU A 313 3.02 -5.11 31.25
C LEU A 313 3.97 -4.24 30.45
N SER A 314 5.14 -4.00 31.04
CA SER A 314 6.31 -3.54 30.30
C SER A 314 6.82 -4.65 29.37
N VAL A 315 7.57 -4.31 28.32
CA VAL A 315 8.24 -5.27 27.44
C VAL A 315 9.12 -6.22 28.28
N GLN A 316 9.86 -5.69 29.25
CA GLN A 316 10.77 -6.47 30.09
C GLN A 316 10.03 -7.50 30.97
N ASP A 317 8.86 -7.16 31.49
CA ASP A 317 8.08 -8.08 32.32
C ASP A 317 7.32 -9.11 31.48
N ALA A 318 6.90 -8.73 30.29
CA ALA A 318 6.30 -9.66 29.33
C ALA A 318 7.31 -10.72 28.86
N LEU A 319 8.55 -10.32 28.57
CA LEU A 319 9.63 -11.23 28.17
C LEU A 319 9.91 -12.33 29.21
N LYS A 320 9.76 -12.05 30.51
CA LYS A 320 9.91 -13.03 31.60
C LYS A 320 8.80 -14.08 31.62
N LYS A 321 7.66 -13.80 30.98
CA LYS A 321 6.49 -14.68 30.96
C LYS A 321 6.39 -15.53 29.69
N ILE A 322 7.19 -15.25 28.67
CA ILE A 322 7.16 -15.99 27.41
C ILE A 322 7.69 -17.40 27.59
N ASN A 323 6.96 -18.38 27.07
CA ASN A 323 7.34 -19.77 26.94
C ASN A 323 6.92 -20.32 25.57
N ASN A 324 7.25 -21.58 25.29
CA ASN A 324 6.98 -22.23 23.98
C ASN A 324 5.48 -22.31 23.63
N SER A 325 4.58 -22.19 24.60
CA SER A 325 3.13 -22.24 24.43
C SER A 325 2.48 -20.85 24.50
N THR A 326 3.28 -19.78 24.57
CA THR A 326 2.77 -18.41 24.55
C THR A 326 2.11 -18.10 23.22
N LEU A 327 0.89 -17.53 23.28
CA LEU A 327 0.18 -17.02 22.14
C LEU A 327 0.35 -15.50 22.07
N LEU A 328 0.96 -15.01 21.02
CA LEU A 328 1.06 -13.58 20.72
C LEU A 328 -0.08 -13.20 19.77
N ILE A 329 -0.89 -12.24 20.15
CA ILE A 329 -1.93 -11.65 19.29
C ILE A 329 -1.52 -10.22 18.96
N ILE A 330 -1.22 -9.99 17.70
CA ILE A 330 -0.83 -8.68 17.16
C ILE A 330 -2.09 -8.00 16.64
N LEU A 331 -2.31 -6.77 17.11
CA LEU A 331 -3.50 -5.97 16.84
C LEU A 331 -3.12 -4.70 16.09
N ASP A 332 -3.92 -4.34 15.12
CA ASP A 332 -3.86 -3.06 14.39
C ASP A 332 -2.54 -2.82 13.64
N THR A 333 -1.83 -3.88 13.35
CA THR A 333 -0.69 -3.89 12.42
C THR A 333 -0.41 -5.31 11.95
N HIS A 334 0.15 -5.42 10.76
CA HIS A 334 0.64 -6.69 10.20
C HIS A 334 2.12 -6.62 9.79
N ILE A 335 2.81 -5.55 10.17
CA ILE A 335 4.21 -5.27 9.79
C ILE A 335 5.10 -5.48 11.01
N SER A 336 6.03 -6.43 10.94
CA SER A 336 6.90 -6.80 12.07
C SER A 336 7.78 -5.66 12.56
N THR A 337 8.18 -4.72 11.70
CA THR A 337 9.00 -3.55 12.08
C THR A 337 8.21 -2.40 12.72
N PHE A 338 6.87 -2.49 12.73
CA PHE A 338 6.00 -1.48 13.36
C PHE A 338 5.37 -1.92 14.67
N ILE A 339 5.56 -3.18 15.08
CA ILE A 339 5.04 -3.67 16.35
C ILE A 339 5.76 -3.01 17.54
N GLU A 340 5.13 -3.07 18.70
CA GLU A 340 5.66 -2.49 19.94
C GLU A 340 7.02 -3.07 20.35
N SER A 341 7.26 -4.37 20.12
CA SER A 341 8.51 -5.05 20.46
C SER A 341 8.82 -6.19 19.49
N GLU A 342 9.88 -6.03 18.69
CA GLU A 342 10.41 -7.09 17.83
C GLU A 342 10.97 -8.26 18.68
N GLU A 343 11.54 -7.99 19.86
CA GLU A 343 12.09 -9.04 20.74
C GLU A 343 11.00 -10.00 21.27
N ILE A 344 9.81 -9.50 21.60
CA ILE A 344 8.66 -10.33 21.96
C ILE A 344 8.21 -11.16 20.75
N TYR A 345 8.13 -10.54 19.59
CA TYR A 345 7.73 -11.21 18.35
C TYR A 345 8.67 -12.36 18.00
N ASP A 346 9.99 -12.15 18.04
CA ASP A 346 10.98 -13.15 17.69
C ASP A 346 10.99 -14.36 18.64
N LYS A 347 10.56 -14.16 19.90
CA LYS A 347 10.48 -15.24 20.91
C LYS A 347 9.17 -16.05 20.85
N CYS A 348 8.16 -15.57 20.12
CA CYS A 348 6.87 -16.23 20.03
C CYS A 348 6.70 -17.00 18.71
N SER A 349 6.40 -18.30 18.81
CA SER A 349 6.14 -19.15 17.63
C SER A 349 4.67 -19.21 17.25
N ASN A 350 3.74 -18.93 18.18
CA ASN A 350 2.32 -18.94 17.93
C ASN A 350 1.81 -17.51 17.83
N ILE A 351 1.55 -17.06 16.59
CA ILE A 351 1.21 -15.67 16.31
C ILE A 351 -0.16 -15.60 15.64
N ILE A 352 -1.02 -14.71 16.12
CA ILE A 352 -2.25 -14.30 15.47
C ILE A 352 -2.12 -12.82 15.10
N VAL A 353 -2.56 -12.46 13.91
CA VAL A 353 -2.64 -11.07 13.47
C VAL A 353 -4.10 -10.72 13.21
N ILE A 354 -4.56 -9.57 13.76
CA ILE A 354 -5.89 -8.98 13.52
C ILE A 354 -5.67 -7.54 13.09
N ASP A 355 -5.94 -7.23 11.83
CA ASP A 355 -5.61 -5.93 11.26
C ASP A 355 -6.51 -5.55 10.09
N HIS A 356 -6.80 -4.24 9.95
CA HIS A 356 -7.62 -3.68 8.88
C HIS A 356 -6.84 -2.81 7.89
N HIS A 357 -5.55 -2.57 8.13
CA HIS A 357 -4.73 -1.77 7.24
C HIS A 357 -4.52 -2.42 5.87
N ARG A 358 -4.25 -1.64 4.83
CA ARG A 358 -3.91 -2.16 3.51
C ARG A 358 -2.68 -3.06 3.59
N LYS A 359 -2.77 -4.26 3.02
CA LYS A 359 -1.70 -5.25 3.08
C LYS A 359 -0.41 -4.73 2.44
N MET A 360 0.66 -4.74 3.20
CA MET A 360 2.01 -4.34 2.77
C MET A 360 2.83 -5.57 2.34
N VAL A 361 3.88 -5.35 1.56
CA VAL A 361 4.74 -6.44 1.03
C VAL A 361 5.50 -7.15 2.15
N ASN A 362 5.90 -6.41 3.18
CA ASN A 362 6.65 -6.89 4.34
C ASN A 362 5.75 -7.31 5.52
N PHE A 363 4.59 -7.90 5.23
CA PHE A 363 3.69 -8.40 6.26
C PHE A 363 4.21 -9.67 6.95
N ILE A 364 3.73 -9.92 8.15
CA ILE A 364 3.99 -11.14 8.94
C ILE A 364 3.42 -12.35 8.20
N LYS A 365 4.31 -13.23 7.69
CA LYS A 365 3.93 -14.37 6.80
C LYS A 365 3.58 -15.64 7.57
N ASP A 366 4.20 -15.84 8.73
CA ASP A 366 4.16 -17.10 9.47
C ASP A 366 3.15 -17.08 10.63
N ALA A 367 2.12 -16.23 10.53
CA ALA A 367 1.05 -16.19 11.51
C ALA A 367 0.17 -17.46 11.43
N LEU A 368 -0.12 -18.08 12.59
CA LEU A 368 -1.05 -19.19 12.74
C LEU A 368 -2.45 -18.82 12.22
N ILE A 369 -2.87 -17.59 12.51
CA ILE A 369 -4.12 -16.99 12.04
C ILE A 369 -3.82 -15.57 11.57
N PHE A 370 -4.17 -15.25 10.34
CA PHE A 370 -4.05 -13.91 9.76
C PHE A 370 -5.45 -13.41 9.41
N PHE A 371 -6.10 -12.73 10.39
CA PHE A 371 -7.42 -12.13 10.20
C PHE A 371 -7.27 -10.67 9.78
N HIS A 372 -7.28 -10.50 8.47
CA HIS A 372 -7.05 -9.23 7.82
C HIS A 372 -8.26 -8.84 6.97
N GLU A 373 -8.79 -7.62 7.22
CA GLU A 373 -10.03 -7.13 6.60
C GLU A 373 -9.92 -5.63 6.26
N PRO A 374 -9.33 -5.28 5.11
CA PRO A 374 -9.05 -3.88 4.74
C PRO A 374 -10.30 -3.03 4.47
N THR A 375 -11.48 -3.66 4.42
CA THR A 375 -12.78 -2.98 4.29
C THR A 375 -13.42 -2.66 5.64
N ALA A 376 -12.92 -3.22 6.73
CA ALA A 376 -13.33 -2.83 8.07
C ALA A 376 -12.87 -1.39 8.36
N SER A 377 -13.65 -0.66 9.14
CA SER A 377 -13.31 0.72 9.52
C SER A 377 -12.11 0.77 10.45
N SER A 378 -11.97 -0.21 11.34
CA SER A 378 -10.98 -0.26 12.40
C SER A 378 -10.78 -1.69 12.92
N THR A 379 -9.68 -1.93 13.61
CA THR A 379 -9.44 -3.19 14.34
C THR A 379 -10.44 -3.38 15.48
N CYS A 380 -10.88 -2.30 16.12
CA CYS A 380 -11.95 -2.34 17.12
C CYS A 380 -13.30 -2.81 16.55
N GLU A 381 -13.65 -2.45 15.32
CA GLU A 381 -14.83 -3.02 14.63
C GLU A 381 -14.68 -4.54 14.51
N MET A 382 -13.55 -5.01 13.98
CA MET A 382 -13.27 -6.44 13.81
C MET A 382 -13.32 -7.21 15.14
N VAL A 383 -12.71 -6.66 16.19
CA VAL A 383 -12.71 -7.25 17.53
C VAL A 383 -14.12 -7.28 18.11
N SER A 384 -14.92 -6.22 17.92
CA SER A 384 -16.32 -6.18 18.39
C SER A 384 -17.16 -7.30 17.76
N GLU A 385 -16.98 -7.57 16.47
CA GLU A 385 -17.63 -8.69 15.81
C GLU A 385 -17.14 -10.06 16.33
N LEU A 386 -15.83 -10.21 16.55
CA LEU A 386 -15.25 -11.44 17.11
C LEU A 386 -15.79 -11.74 18.51
N ILE A 387 -15.91 -10.73 19.36
CA ILE A 387 -16.43 -10.84 20.72
C ILE A 387 -17.84 -11.43 20.71
N GLY A 388 -18.71 -10.97 19.80
CA GLY A 388 -20.06 -11.50 19.66
C GLY A 388 -20.14 -13.01 19.37
N TYR A 389 -19.07 -13.62 18.81
CA TYR A 389 -18.99 -15.06 18.56
C TYR A 389 -18.16 -15.82 19.60
N ILE A 390 -17.20 -15.17 20.27
CA ILE A 390 -16.37 -15.80 21.30
C ILE A 390 -17.14 -15.89 22.63
N GLY A 391 -17.80 -14.81 23.03
CA GLY A 391 -18.59 -14.68 24.26
C GLY A 391 -18.55 -13.24 24.77
N ASP A 392 -19.71 -12.63 24.88
CA ASP A 392 -19.88 -11.19 25.15
C ASP A 392 -20.58 -10.87 26.48
N ASP A 393 -20.90 -11.90 27.29
CA ASP A 393 -21.70 -11.75 28.51
C ASP A 393 -21.05 -10.85 29.58
N TYR A 394 -19.74 -10.68 29.51
CA TYR A 394 -18.92 -10.00 30.51
C TYR A 394 -18.30 -8.68 30.05
N LEU A 395 -18.64 -8.19 28.87
CA LEU A 395 -18.13 -6.91 28.39
C LEU A 395 -18.71 -5.76 29.20
N SER A 396 -17.88 -5.04 29.94
CA SER A 396 -18.31 -3.89 30.74
C SER A 396 -18.52 -2.64 29.87
N ALA A 397 -19.21 -1.64 30.44
CA ALA A 397 -19.44 -0.35 29.77
C ALA A 397 -18.13 0.35 29.42
N PHE A 398 -17.11 0.27 30.29
CA PHE A 398 -15.79 0.83 30.02
C PHE A 398 -15.11 0.14 28.80
N GLU A 399 -15.09 -1.19 28.78
CA GLU A 399 -14.47 -1.97 27.70
C GLU A 399 -15.19 -1.77 26.36
N ALA A 400 -16.52 -1.66 26.40
CA ALA A 400 -17.32 -1.29 25.24
C ALA A 400 -17.01 0.14 24.76
N GLY A 401 -16.80 1.07 25.71
CA GLY A 401 -16.35 2.45 25.44
C GLY A 401 -14.96 2.49 24.79
N ALA A 402 -14.02 1.66 25.29
CA ALA A 402 -12.68 1.54 24.72
C ALA A 402 -12.71 1.07 23.26
N LEU A 403 -13.50 0.05 22.92
CA LEU A 403 -13.71 -0.40 21.55
C LEU A 403 -14.37 0.69 20.68
N LEU A 404 -15.38 1.38 21.21
CA LEU A 404 -16.06 2.46 20.49
C LEU A 404 -15.12 3.65 20.22
N SER A 405 -14.14 3.90 21.10
CA SER A 405 -13.16 4.96 20.90
C SER A 405 -12.26 4.71 19.69
N GLY A 406 -11.81 3.47 19.46
CA GLY A 406 -11.04 3.10 18.27
C GLY A 406 -11.86 3.25 16.99
N ILE A 407 -13.10 2.76 16.96
CA ILE A 407 -14.01 2.97 15.83
C ILE A 407 -14.18 4.48 15.55
N THR A 408 -14.37 5.28 16.59
CA THR A 408 -14.54 6.74 16.47
C THR A 408 -13.30 7.42 15.91
N LEU A 409 -12.10 6.97 16.31
CA LEU A 409 -10.82 7.48 15.82
C LEU A 409 -10.68 7.28 14.30
N ASP A 410 -10.78 6.05 13.86
CA ASP A 410 -10.49 5.65 12.49
C ASP A 410 -11.54 6.09 11.48
N THR A 411 -12.80 6.20 11.94
CA THR A 411 -13.89 6.72 11.13
C THR A 411 -13.98 8.25 11.12
N LYS A 412 -13.11 8.94 11.86
CA LYS A 412 -13.24 10.40 12.08
C LYS A 412 -14.67 10.75 12.53
N ASN A 413 -15.10 10.10 13.61
CA ASN A 413 -16.44 10.28 14.14
C ASN A 413 -17.55 9.89 13.12
N PHE A 414 -17.41 8.72 12.49
CA PHE A 414 -18.33 8.15 11.48
C PHE A 414 -18.45 8.95 10.19
N VAL A 415 -17.44 9.75 9.84
CA VAL A 415 -17.40 10.55 8.60
C VAL A 415 -16.75 9.79 7.44
N ILE A 416 -15.70 9.03 7.71
CA ILE A 416 -14.93 8.31 6.68
C ILE A 416 -14.89 6.81 6.99
N LYS A 417 -14.63 5.98 6.00
CA LYS A 417 -14.52 4.51 6.10
C LYS A 417 -15.69 3.84 6.85
N THR A 418 -16.86 4.48 6.94
CA THR A 418 -18.00 4.02 7.72
C THR A 418 -18.95 3.24 6.83
N GLY A 419 -19.14 1.99 7.12
CA GLY A 419 -20.08 1.09 6.48
C GLY A 419 -21.23 0.67 7.39
N VAL A 420 -22.07 -0.23 6.92
CA VAL A 420 -23.18 -0.78 7.72
C VAL A 420 -22.63 -1.57 8.91
N ARG A 421 -21.56 -2.36 8.71
CA ARG A 421 -20.88 -3.12 9.78
C ARG A 421 -20.39 -2.21 10.91
N THR A 422 -19.84 -1.04 10.56
CA THR A 422 -19.35 -0.05 11.53
C THR A 422 -20.49 0.43 12.43
N PHE A 423 -21.67 0.74 11.84
CA PHE A 423 -22.85 1.11 12.65
C PHE A 423 -23.42 -0.06 13.44
N GLU A 424 -23.41 -1.29 12.91
CA GLU A 424 -23.79 -2.50 13.65
C GLU A 424 -22.88 -2.72 14.87
N ALA A 425 -21.56 -2.58 14.70
CA ALA A 425 -20.59 -2.66 15.80
C ALA A 425 -20.80 -1.55 16.83
N ALA A 426 -20.98 -0.30 16.38
CA ALA A 426 -21.24 0.82 17.30
C ALA A 426 -22.57 0.66 18.06
N ALA A 427 -23.63 0.19 17.41
CA ALA A 427 -24.92 -0.10 18.05
C ALA A 427 -24.78 -1.23 19.09
N TYR A 428 -24.05 -2.29 18.75
CA TYR A 428 -23.74 -3.38 19.68
C TYR A 428 -22.97 -2.87 20.92
N LEU A 429 -21.91 -2.08 20.72
CA LEU A 429 -21.14 -1.51 21.83
C LEU A 429 -21.99 -0.54 22.68
N LYS A 430 -22.86 0.24 22.06
CA LYS A 430 -23.81 1.10 22.77
C LYS A 430 -24.79 0.28 23.61
N GLN A 431 -25.27 -0.85 23.11
CA GLN A 431 -26.11 -1.78 23.86
C GLN A 431 -25.36 -2.39 25.05
N LYS A 432 -24.03 -2.62 24.95
CA LYS A 432 -23.18 -3.06 26.08
C LYS A 432 -22.85 -1.94 27.07
N GLY A 433 -23.37 -0.74 26.88
CA GLY A 433 -23.28 0.38 27.81
C GLY A 433 -22.18 1.40 27.50
N ALA A 434 -21.56 1.36 26.32
CA ALA A 434 -20.58 2.40 25.94
C ALA A 434 -21.18 3.80 26.05
N ASP A 435 -20.49 4.70 26.76
CA ASP A 435 -20.90 6.11 26.89
C ASP A 435 -20.16 6.96 25.85
N THR A 436 -20.93 7.53 24.92
CA THR A 436 -20.40 8.38 23.87
C THR A 436 -19.83 9.70 24.37
N VAL A 437 -20.24 10.16 25.55
CA VAL A 437 -19.67 11.36 26.19
C VAL A 437 -18.27 11.06 26.71
N GLU A 438 -18.09 9.94 27.41
CA GLU A 438 -16.77 9.50 27.88
C GLU A 438 -15.84 9.19 26.69
N VAL A 439 -16.34 8.51 25.65
CA VAL A 439 -15.59 8.32 24.41
C VAL A 439 -15.14 9.66 23.82
N LYS A 440 -16.02 10.66 23.78
CA LYS A 440 -15.67 12.01 23.28
C LYS A 440 -14.57 12.68 24.12
N ARG A 441 -14.53 12.45 25.43
CA ARG A 441 -13.49 13.00 26.32
C ARG A 441 -12.10 12.47 26.01
N LEU A 442 -11.96 11.24 25.54
CA LEU A 442 -10.67 10.66 25.12
C LEU A 442 -10.01 11.42 23.96
N PHE A 443 -10.81 12.18 23.20
CA PHE A 443 -10.31 13.02 22.08
C PHE A 443 -10.06 14.47 22.52
N SER A 444 -10.22 14.81 23.79
CA SER A 444 -10.03 16.15 24.30
C SER A 444 -8.53 16.43 24.47
N GLY A 445 -8.03 17.43 23.77
CA GLY A 445 -6.66 17.93 23.90
C GLY A 445 -6.53 18.99 24.98
N GLY A 446 -5.30 19.29 25.40
CA GLY A 446 -5.01 20.42 26.27
C GLY A 446 -5.37 21.76 25.64
N ILE A 447 -5.62 22.77 26.47
CA ILE A 447 -5.98 24.14 25.99
C ILE A 447 -4.90 24.74 25.07
N ASP A 448 -3.63 24.38 25.28
CA ASP A 448 -2.53 24.93 24.47
C ASP A 448 -2.51 24.29 23.09
N THR A 449 -2.69 22.97 22.97
CA THR A 449 -2.91 22.29 21.68
C THR A 449 -4.10 22.87 20.92
N TYR A 450 -5.19 23.18 21.65
CA TYR A 450 -6.38 23.81 21.05
C TYR A 450 -6.06 25.21 20.51
N LYS A 451 -5.33 26.05 21.28
CA LYS A 451 -4.91 27.39 20.85
C LYS A 451 -4.02 27.34 19.62
N ASP A 452 -3.04 26.44 19.60
CA ASP A 452 -2.12 26.30 18.47
C ASP A 452 -2.84 25.84 17.20
N LYS A 453 -3.72 24.87 17.33
CA LYS A 453 -4.60 24.44 16.24
C LYS A 453 -5.48 25.59 15.73
N ALA A 454 -6.10 26.35 16.63
CA ALA A 454 -6.92 27.51 16.27
C ALA A 454 -6.12 28.60 15.56
N LYS A 455 -4.87 28.85 15.95
CA LYS A 455 -3.97 29.79 15.25
C LYS A 455 -3.73 29.35 13.80
N ILE A 456 -3.41 28.06 13.56
CA ILE A 456 -3.20 27.51 12.22
C ILE A 456 -4.46 27.69 11.37
N VAL A 457 -5.62 27.25 11.90
CA VAL A 457 -6.90 27.29 11.18
C VAL A 457 -7.30 28.73 10.83
N SER A 458 -7.11 29.68 11.76
CA SER A 458 -7.47 31.09 11.55
C SER A 458 -6.67 31.80 10.46
N ARG A 459 -5.47 31.30 10.15
CA ARG A 459 -4.56 31.87 9.11
C ARG A 459 -4.69 31.16 7.76
N ALA A 460 -5.59 30.19 7.65
CA ALA A 460 -5.73 29.42 6.42
C ALA A 460 -6.19 30.28 5.24
N LYS A 461 -5.58 30.08 4.09
CA LYS A 461 -5.99 30.65 2.80
C LYS A 461 -6.77 29.59 2.03
N ILE A 462 -7.88 29.97 1.40
CA ILE A 462 -8.64 29.07 0.53
C ILE A 462 -8.38 29.47 -0.92
N VAL A 463 -7.83 28.53 -1.69
CA VAL A 463 -7.53 28.70 -3.11
C VAL A 463 -8.14 27.51 -3.87
N ASP A 464 -9.04 27.75 -4.80
CA ASP A 464 -9.67 26.71 -5.64
C ASP A 464 -10.21 25.49 -4.86
N ASN A 465 -10.90 25.71 -3.75
CA ASN A 465 -11.41 24.68 -2.83
C ASN A 465 -10.33 23.90 -2.04
N TYR A 466 -9.11 24.39 -2.00
CA TYR A 466 -8.04 23.89 -1.14
C TYR A 466 -7.75 24.89 -0.01
N ALA A 467 -7.76 24.39 1.23
CA ALA A 467 -7.34 25.17 2.38
C ALA A 467 -5.84 24.94 2.62
N ILE A 468 -5.06 26.01 2.67
CA ILE A 468 -3.62 25.95 2.91
C ILE A 468 -3.32 26.81 4.12
N ALA A 469 -2.61 26.26 5.11
CA ALA A 469 -2.19 26.97 6.29
C ALA A 469 -0.72 26.65 6.63
N MET A 470 -0.07 27.56 7.35
CA MET A 470 1.28 27.38 7.88
C MET A 470 1.24 27.38 9.40
N ALA A 471 1.94 26.44 10.01
CA ALA A 471 2.13 26.38 11.45
C ALA A 471 3.32 27.25 11.87
N ASP A 472 3.26 27.83 13.08
CA ASP A 472 4.40 28.53 13.69
C ASP A 472 5.44 27.51 14.17
N ASP A 473 6.73 27.88 14.14
CA ASP A 473 7.84 26.93 14.40
C ASP A 473 8.05 26.63 15.90
N ASP A 474 7.41 27.41 16.78
CA ASP A 474 7.50 27.31 18.24
C ASP A 474 6.45 26.38 18.88
N MET A 475 5.62 25.73 18.06
CA MET A 475 4.55 24.85 18.54
C MET A 475 5.08 23.50 19.02
N GLU A 476 4.67 23.07 20.21
CA GLU A 476 4.94 21.73 20.69
C GLU A 476 4.16 20.67 19.87
N ASN A 477 4.77 19.52 19.64
CA ASN A 477 4.16 18.42 18.87
C ASN A 477 3.60 18.86 17.51
N ILE A 478 4.32 19.73 16.81
CA ILE A 478 3.91 20.43 15.59
C ILE A 478 3.31 19.48 14.53
N ARG A 479 3.82 18.25 14.40
CA ARG A 479 3.29 17.24 13.45
C ARG A 479 1.85 16.84 13.79
N VAL A 480 1.56 16.64 15.07
CA VAL A 480 0.23 16.23 15.55
C VAL A 480 -0.75 17.40 15.41
N VAL A 481 -0.35 18.57 15.89
CA VAL A 481 -1.17 19.80 15.81
C VAL A 481 -1.50 20.14 14.36
N SER A 482 -0.51 20.09 13.46
CA SER A 482 -0.69 20.35 12.03
C SER A 482 -1.63 19.34 11.36
N SER A 483 -1.52 18.08 11.74
CA SER A 483 -2.43 17.03 11.27
C SER A 483 -3.88 17.27 11.70
N GLN A 484 -4.09 17.64 12.96
CA GLN A 484 -5.42 17.95 13.51
C GLN A 484 -5.99 19.25 12.91
N ALA A 485 -5.15 20.26 12.69
CA ALA A 485 -5.56 21.48 12.01
C ALA A 485 -5.98 21.22 10.56
N ALA A 486 -5.29 20.31 9.86
CA ALA A 486 -5.68 19.91 8.52
C ALA A 486 -7.05 19.18 8.52
N ASP A 487 -7.33 18.34 9.52
CA ASP A 487 -8.65 17.72 9.69
C ASP A 487 -9.75 18.78 9.96
N ASP A 488 -9.49 19.77 10.82
CA ASP A 488 -10.44 20.85 11.14
C ASP A 488 -10.73 21.74 9.91
N LEU A 489 -9.73 22.04 9.09
CA LEU A 489 -9.89 22.82 7.86
C LEU A 489 -10.84 22.16 6.84
N LEU A 490 -10.98 20.85 6.86
CA LEU A 490 -11.99 20.16 6.03
C LEU A 490 -13.43 20.45 6.46
N SER A 491 -13.66 20.94 7.69
CA SER A 491 -15.00 21.34 8.16
C SER A 491 -15.47 22.65 7.55
N VAL A 492 -14.57 23.40 6.89
CA VAL A 492 -14.89 24.68 6.26
C VAL A 492 -15.67 24.44 4.96
N GLY A 493 -16.82 25.09 4.83
CA GLY A 493 -17.68 24.95 3.65
C GLY A 493 -16.94 25.22 2.34
N GLY A 494 -17.06 24.32 1.38
CA GLY A 494 -16.42 24.46 0.06
C GLY A 494 -14.97 23.96 -0.02
N VAL A 495 -14.36 23.50 1.08
CA VAL A 495 -13.03 22.92 1.07
C VAL A 495 -13.10 21.43 0.68
N PHE A 496 -12.31 21.02 -0.32
CA PHE A 496 -12.22 19.63 -0.80
C PHE A 496 -10.96 18.93 -0.30
N ALA A 497 -9.90 19.68 -0.07
CA ALA A 497 -8.69 19.18 0.58
C ALA A 497 -8.01 20.32 1.37
N SER A 498 -7.28 19.93 2.41
CA SER A 498 -6.54 20.83 3.28
C SER A 498 -5.08 20.40 3.35
N PHE A 499 -4.21 21.40 3.45
CA PHE A 499 -2.76 21.24 3.54
C PHE A 499 -2.23 22.12 4.65
N VAL A 500 -1.54 21.54 5.62
CA VAL A 500 -0.86 22.30 6.67
C VAL A 500 0.63 22.09 6.54
N ILE A 501 1.36 23.18 6.36
CA ILE A 501 2.80 23.22 6.15
C ILE A 501 3.46 23.59 7.47
N TYR A 502 4.48 22.83 7.89
CA TYR A 502 5.16 23.03 9.17
C TYR A 502 6.64 22.69 9.06
N ARG A 503 7.48 23.36 9.85
CA ARG A 503 8.91 23.10 9.91
C ARG A 503 9.19 21.90 10.82
N ILE A 504 10.06 21.01 10.38
CA ILE A 504 10.50 19.84 11.15
C ILE A 504 11.86 20.12 11.79
N ASP A 505 12.79 20.64 11.00
CA ASP A 505 14.12 21.05 11.38
C ASP A 505 14.61 22.19 10.47
N GLU A 506 15.88 22.60 10.56
CA GLU A 506 16.43 23.74 9.80
C GLU A 506 16.33 23.58 8.27
N GLU A 507 16.41 22.34 7.76
CA GLU A 507 16.43 22.05 6.32
C GLU A 507 15.17 21.32 5.82
N THR A 508 14.25 20.94 6.71
CA THR A 508 13.14 20.05 6.36
C THR A 508 11.79 20.67 6.72
N VAL A 509 10.90 20.72 5.75
CA VAL A 509 9.51 21.14 5.89
C VAL A 509 8.59 19.95 5.66
N GLY A 510 7.61 19.77 6.55
CA GLY A 510 6.56 18.76 6.44
C GLY A 510 5.27 19.36 5.91
N ILE A 511 4.49 18.56 5.20
CA ILE A 511 3.12 18.91 4.78
C ILE A 511 2.19 17.79 5.19
N SER A 512 1.17 18.09 5.98
CA SER A 512 0.04 17.20 6.28
C SER A 512 -1.12 17.52 5.34
N ALA A 513 -1.59 16.53 4.59
CA ALA A 513 -2.67 16.67 3.62
C ALA A 513 -3.88 15.81 3.99
N ARG A 514 -5.09 16.36 3.87
CA ARG A 514 -6.36 15.71 4.18
C ARG A 514 -7.40 15.98 3.08
N SER A 515 -8.33 15.02 2.89
CA SER A 515 -9.50 15.21 2.03
C SER A 515 -10.65 14.27 2.42
N TYR A 516 -11.87 14.58 1.98
CA TYR A 516 -13.02 13.66 2.06
C TYR A 516 -13.17 12.76 0.81
N GLY A 517 -12.10 12.61 0.01
CA GLY A 517 -12.05 11.72 -1.14
C GLY A 517 -12.44 12.36 -2.49
N LYS A 518 -12.90 13.62 -2.53
CA LYS A 518 -13.05 14.36 -3.79
C LYS A 518 -11.72 14.66 -4.47
N THR A 519 -10.71 14.96 -3.67
CA THR A 519 -9.34 15.20 -4.11
C THR A 519 -8.45 14.06 -3.62
N ASN A 520 -7.70 13.44 -4.51
CA ASN A 520 -6.71 12.44 -4.12
C ASN A 520 -5.44 13.14 -3.61
N VAL A 521 -5.31 13.28 -2.29
CA VAL A 521 -4.14 13.92 -1.67
C VAL A 521 -2.89 13.04 -1.73
N GLN A 522 -3.04 11.72 -1.88
CA GLN A 522 -1.91 10.80 -2.05
C GLN A 522 -1.09 11.16 -3.29
N VAL A 523 -1.74 11.32 -4.45
CA VAL A 523 -1.05 11.63 -5.71
C VAL A 523 -0.31 12.97 -5.63
N ILE A 524 -0.86 13.94 -4.89
CA ILE A 524 -0.20 15.24 -4.68
C ILE A 524 1.07 15.07 -3.85
N MET A 525 0.98 14.32 -2.73
CA MET A 525 2.11 14.11 -1.84
C MET A 525 3.18 13.18 -2.46
N GLU A 526 2.80 12.20 -3.28
CA GLU A 526 3.74 11.34 -4.02
C GLU A 526 4.57 12.15 -5.04
N GLU A 527 3.98 13.11 -5.75
CA GLU A 527 4.71 14.04 -6.64
C GLU A 527 5.68 14.95 -5.86
N MET A 528 5.51 15.07 -4.53
CA MET A 528 6.41 15.78 -3.61
C MET A 528 7.38 14.84 -2.87
N GLY A 529 7.47 13.56 -3.26
CA GLY A 529 8.35 12.58 -2.61
C GLY A 529 7.82 11.99 -1.30
N GLY A 530 6.54 12.20 -1.00
CA GLY A 530 5.84 11.65 0.16
C GLY A 530 4.96 10.46 -0.19
N GLY A 531 3.89 10.27 0.59
CA GLY A 531 2.94 9.18 0.36
C GLY A 531 1.74 9.26 1.31
N GLY A 532 0.91 8.22 1.25
CA GLY A 532 -0.29 8.12 2.09
C GLY A 532 -1.43 7.41 1.39
N HIS A 533 -2.64 7.89 1.65
CA HIS A 533 -3.88 7.37 1.09
C HIS A 533 -4.69 8.48 0.41
N LEU A 534 -5.76 8.08 -0.30
CA LEU A 534 -6.69 8.98 -0.98
C LEU A 534 -7.11 10.19 -0.13
N THR A 535 -7.38 9.97 1.16
CA THR A 535 -7.94 10.96 2.09
C THR A 535 -6.92 11.53 3.07
N MET A 536 -5.78 10.88 3.28
CA MET A 536 -4.74 11.28 4.22
C MET A 536 -3.38 10.98 3.62
N ALA A 537 -2.54 11.99 3.51
CA ALA A 537 -1.19 11.85 2.99
C ALA A 537 -0.27 12.88 3.63
N ALA A 538 1.04 12.67 3.52
CA ALA A 538 2.03 13.61 4.00
C ALA A 538 3.30 13.53 3.16
N CYS A 539 4.11 14.58 3.18
CA CYS A 539 5.46 14.56 2.65
C CYS A 539 6.43 15.31 3.57
N GLN A 540 7.71 15.06 3.37
CA GLN A 540 8.81 15.81 3.96
C GLN A 540 9.73 16.21 2.82
N ILE A 541 10.01 17.48 2.69
CA ILE A 541 10.82 18.03 1.60
C ILE A 541 11.96 18.88 2.17
N LYS A 542 13.10 18.85 1.50
CA LYS A 542 14.24 19.70 1.85
C LYS A 542 14.08 21.03 1.12
N VAL A 543 13.75 22.06 1.86
CA VAL A 543 13.57 23.43 1.37
C VAL A 543 13.92 24.41 2.48
N ASP A 544 14.34 25.60 2.11
CA ASP A 544 14.83 26.61 3.04
C ASP A 544 13.70 27.26 3.85
N ASP A 545 12.50 27.38 3.26
CA ASP A 545 11.35 28.00 3.94
C ASP A 545 10.00 27.33 3.59
N LYS A 546 8.96 27.71 4.35
CA LYS A 546 7.59 27.18 4.20
C LYS A 546 6.90 27.77 2.96
N GLU A 547 7.28 28.97 2.55
CA GLU A 547 6.78 29.67 1.38
C GLU A 547 7.18 28.95 0.08
N GLU A 548 8.41 28.44 0.01
CA GLU A 548 8.87 27.61 -1.09
C GLU A 548 8.07 26.30 -1.17
N ALA A 549 7.80 25.66 -0.02
CA ALA A 549 6.96 24.48 0.06
C ALA A 549 5.53 24.74 -0.42
N GLU A 550 4.93 25.91 -0.07
CA GLU A 550 3.60 26.33 -0.58
C GLU A 550 3.63 26.50 -2.10
N TYR A 551 4.66 27.15 -2.63
CA TYR A 551 4.82 27.36 -4.07
C TYR A 551 4.93 26.02 -4.83
N MET A 552 5.74 25.09 -4.35
CA MET A 552 5.89 23.74 -4.92
C MET A 552 4.55 22.98 -4.91
N LEU A 553 3.84 22.99 -3.77
CA LEU A 553 2.52 22.37 -3.63
C LEU A 553 1.53 22.92 -4.66
N MET A 554 1.44 24.24 -4.78
CA MET A 554 0.52 24.89 -5.73
C MET A 554 0.89 24.62 -7.18
N SER A 555 2.18 24.53 -7.51
CA SER A 555 2.67 24.18 -8.84
C SER A 555 2.27 22.76 -9.22
N ILE A 556 2.41 21.81 -8.29
CA ILE A 556 2.03 20.39 -8.48
C ILE A 556 0.51 20.26 -8.63
N ILE A 557 -0.28 20.92 -7.80
CA ILE A 557 -1.75 20.94 -7.92
C ILE A 557 -2.16 21.44 -9.32
N LYS A 558 -1.60 22.57 -9.78
CA LYS A 558 -1.86 23.11 -11.12
C LYS A 558 -1.46 22.15 -12.24
N LYS A 559 -0.29 21.50 -12.11
CA LYS A 559 0.19 20.47 -13.06
C LYS A 559 -0.77 19.29 -13.15
N LEU A 560 -1.23 18.77 -12.01
CA LEU A 560 -2.12 17.62 -11.94
C LEU A 560 -3.55 17.94 -12.45
N LYS A 561 -4.05 19.17 -12.19
CA LYS A 561 -5.31 19.66 -12.78
C LYS A 561 -5.22 19.75 -14.32
N LYS A 562 -4.12 20.30 -14.86
CA LYS A 562 -3.90 20.35 -16.32
C LYS A 562 -3.83 18.96 -16.97
N LYS A 563 -3.35 17.96 -16.24
CA LYS A 563 -3.33 16.56 -16.70
C LYS A 563 -4.67 15.83 -16.53
N GLY A 564 -5.71 16.47 -15.97
CA GLY A 564 -7.00 15.86 -15.69
C GLY A 564 -6.99 14.79 -14.58
N ILE A 565 -5.91 14.74 -13.80
CA ILE A 565 -5.76 13.80 -12.67
C ILE A 565 -6.54 14.30 -11.44
N LEU A 566 -6.55 15.61 -11.23
CA LEU A 566 -7.37 16.28 -10.21
C LEU A 566 -8.53 17.01 -10.92
N LYS A 567 -9.72 16.92 -10.30
CA LYS A 567 -10.94 17.62 -10.75
C LYS A 567 -11.02 19.00 -10.14
#